data_0090888f664994f18479c9d4cce0b6eb
#
_entry.id   0090888f664994f18479c9d4cce0b6eb
#
_cell.length_a   1.000
_cell.length_b   1.000
_cell.length_c   1.000
_cell.angle_alpha   90.00
_cell.angle_beta   90.00
_cell.angle_gamma   90.00
#
_symmetry.space_group_name_H-M   'P 1'
#
loop_
_entity.id
_entity.type
_entity.pdbx_description
1 polymer ?
#
loop_
_entity_poly.entity_id
_entity_poly.type
_entity_poly.pdbx_seq_one_letter_code
_entity_poly.pdbx_strand_id
1 'polypeptide(L)'
;GTKLYDGDECFTIKKSKIRGVESTGMICAEDEIGIGTDHAGIIVLPENAVPGTLAKDYYNIKSDYVLEVDITPNRADACSHYGVARDLYAYLIQNGKQATLQRPSVDGFKVENHDLNIEVKVENSEACPHYAGVTVKGVTVKESPEWLQNKLRLIGVRPINNVVDITNYIVHAFG
;
A
#
# COMPACT_ATOMS: atom_id res chain seq x y z
N GLY A 1 17.42 18.55 -14.74
CA GLY A 1 16.15 19.06 -14.38
C GLY A 1 15.28 18.02 -13.74
N THR A 2 14.89 18.28 -12.48
CA THR A 2 13.90 17.45 -11.80
C THR A 2 12.52 17.68 -12.41
N LYS A 3 11.75 16.63 -12.61
CA LYS A 3 10.35 16.71 -13.01
C LYS A 3 9.48 16.75 -11.77
N LEU A 4 8.55 17.67 -11.74
CA LEU A 4 7.50 17.79 -10.74
C LEU A 4 6.14 17.61 -11.41
N TYR A 5 5.16 17.19 -10.65
CA TYR A 5 3.81 16.93 -11.12
C TYR A 5 2.83 17.82 -10.37
N ASP A 6 1.90 18.40 -11.09
CA ASP A 6 0.74 19.11 -10.58
C ASP A 6 -0.49 18.39 -11.16
N GLY A 7 -1.06 17.46 -10.38
CA GLY A 7 -2.03 16.51 -10.90
C GLY A 7 -1.44 15.67 -12.04
N ASP A 8 -2.10 15.70 -13.20
CA ASP A 8 -1.65 14.99 -14.41
C ASP A 8 -0.61 15.77 -15.24
N GLU A 9 -0.39 17.04 -14.91
CA GLU A 9 0.59 17.87 -15.62
C GLU A 9 1.99 17.66 -15.06
N CYS A 10 2.97 17.67 -15.94
CA CYS A 10 4.39 17.49 -15.59
C CYS A 10 5.20 18.68 -16.08
N PHE A 11 5.92 19.33 -15.18
CA PHE A 11 6.85 20.37 -15.55
C PHE A 11 8.28 20.07 -15.05
N THR A 12 9.25 20.63 -15.74
CA THR A 12 10.66 20.41 -15.42
C THR A 12 11.28 21.65 -14.82
N ILE A 13 11.86 21.53 -13.63
CA ILE A 13 12.63 22.60 -13.00
C ILE A 13 13.87 22.86 -13.81
N LYS A 14 14.02 24.09 -14.27
CA LYS A 14 15.17 24.58 -15.06
C LYS A 14 15.75 25.83 -14.42
N LYS A 15 17.03 26.05 -14.66
CA LYS A 15 17.68 27.34 -14.34
C LYS A 15 16.87 28.45 -15.00
N SER A 16 16.42 29.42 -14.23
CA SER A 16 15.60 30.55 -14.68
C SER A 16 15.99 31.84 -13.99
N LYS A 17 15.53 32.98 -14.52
CA LYS A 17 15.68 34.28 -13.88
C LYS A 17 14.33 34.74 -13.33
N ILE A 18 14.25 34.88 -12.01
CA ILE A 18 13.01 35.33 -11.32
C ILE A 18 13.28 36.71 -10.75
N ARG A 19 12.54 37.73 -11.19
CA ARG A 19 12.70 39.13 -10.77
C ARG A 19 14.16 39.65 -10.87
N GLY A 20 14.86 39.20 -11.93
CA GLY A 20 16.27 39.61 -12.18
C GLY A 20 17.33 38.79 -11.44
N VAL A 21 16.95 37.92 -10.52
CA VAL A 21 17.84 37.02 -9.77
C VAL A 21 17.83 35.62 -10.39
N GLU A 22 19.01 35.05 -10.54
CA GLU A 22 19.17 33.71 -11.06
C GLU A 22 18.71 32.67 -10.04
N SER A 23 17.82 31.78 -10.46
CA SER A 23 17.32 30.65 -9.67
C SER A 23 17.75 29.34 -10.34
N THR A 24 18.34 28.43 -9.58
CA THR A 24 18.80 27.12 -10.04
C THR A 24 17.95 25.97 -9.53
N GLY A 25 16.93 26.24 -8.71
CA GLY A 25 16.06 25.24 -8.11
C GLY A 25 14.74 25.80 -7.62
N MET A 26 13.93 24.99 -7.04
CA MET A 26 12.67 25.32 -6.39
C MET A 26 12.64 24.66 -5.00
N ILE A 27 12.19 25.40 -4.01
CA ILE A 27 11.91 24.88 -2.67
C ILE A 27 10.46 24.36 -2.72
N CYS A 28 10.24 23.13 -2.31
CA CYS A 28 8.98 22.42 -2.53
C CYS A 28 8.19 22.22 -1.23
N ALA A 29 6.87 22.11 -1.37
CA ALA A 29 5.95 21.56 -0.39
C ALA A 29 5.91 20.02 -0.49
N GLU A 30 5.22 19.35 0.43
CA GLU A 30 5.15 17.88 0.47
C GLU A 30 4.43 17.27 -0.73
N ASP A 31 3.33 17.89 -1.13
CA ASP A 31 2.50 17.44 -2.26
C ASP A 31 3.22 17.63 -3.60
N GLU A 32 4.05 18.66 -3.75
CA GLU A 32 4.80 18.91 -4.97
C GLU A 32 5.86 17.83 -5.28
N ILE A 33 6.34 17.12 -4.25
CA ILE A 33 7.28 16.00 -4.42
C ILE A 33 6.63 14.63 -4.09
N GLY A 34 5.32 14.62 -3.81
CA GLY A 34 4.53 13.40 -3.65
C GLY A 34 4.80 12.60 -2.37
N ILE A 35 5.28 13.26 -1.30
CA ILE A 35 5.55 12.61 -0.01
C ILE A 35 4.45 12.82 1.02
N GLY A 36 3.55 13.75 0.77
CA GLY A 36 2.43 14.10 1.65
C GLY A 36 1.34 14.84 0.90
N THR A 37 0.45 15.48 1.64
CA THR A 37 -0.67 16.27 1.11
C THR A 37 -0.66 17.71 1.58
N ASP A 38 0.36 18.12 2.35
CA ASP A 38 0.47 19.48 2.85
C ASP A 38 1.04 20.41 1.77
N HIS A 39 0.27 21.46 1.48
CA HIS A 39 0.63 22.56 0.57
C HIS A 39 0.72 23.91 1.28
N ALA A 40 0.57 23.94 2.61
CA ALA A 40 0.50 25.20 3.36
C ALA A 40 1.88 25.92 3.44
N GLY A 41 2.95 25.23 3.10
CA GLY A 41 4.30 25.80 3.16
C GLY A 41 5.38 24.89 2.59
N ILE A 42 6.62 25.37 2.66
CA ILE A 42 7.77 24.60 2.25
C ILE A 42 8.12 23.53 3.28
N ILE A 43 8.73 22.44 2.82
CA ILE A 43 9.24 21.38 3.71
C ILE A 43 10.39 21.93 4.53
N VAL A 44 10.28 21.84 5.85
CA VAL A 44 11.37 22.16 6.79
C VAL A 44 11.96 20.86 7.32
N LEU A 45 13.18 20.55 6.89
CA LEU A 45 13.88 19.37 7.34
C LEU A 45 14.50 19.60 8.74
N PRO A 46 14.65 18.54 9.56
CA PRO A 46 15.32 18.66 10.85
C PRO A 46 16.81 19.00 10.67
N GLU A 47 17.41 19.61 11.71
CA GLU A 47 18.80 20.11 11.67
C GLU A 47 19.85 19.03 11.36
N ASN A 48 19.56 17.78 11.64
CA ASN A 48 20.44 16.65 11.34
C ASN A 48 20.35 16.16 9.89
N ALA A 49 19.52 16.75 9.06
CA ALA A 49 19.44 16.40 7.65
C ALA A 49 20.74 16.81 6.93
N VAL A 50 21.38 15.87 6.23
CA VAL A 50 22.65 16.10 5.54
C VAL A 50 22.39 16.81 4.21
N PRO A 51 22.89 18.05 4.03
CA PRO A 51 22.75 18.77 2.76
C PRO A 51 23.34 17.98 1.59
N GLY A 52 22.61 17.95 0.47
CA GLY A 52 23.03 17.23 -0.74
C GLY A 52 22.53 15.77 -0.79
N THR A 53 21.91 15.26 0.27
CA THR A 53 21.25 13.97 0.22
C THR A 53 20.08 14.03 -0.78
N LEU A 54 19.96 13.04 -1.64
CA LEU A 54 18.82 12.96 -2.56
C LEU A 54 17.53 12.77 -1.77
N ALA A 55 16.45 13.48 -2.12
CA ALA A 55 15.15 13.36 -1.47
C ALA A 55 14.65 11.89 -1.47
N LYS A 56 14.87 11.16 -2.56
CA LYS A 56 14.57 9.75 -2.66
C LYS A 56 15.21 8.92 -1.55
N ASP A 57 16.47 9.20 -1.24
CA ASP A 57 17.22 8.44 -0.22
C ASP A 57 16.86 8.89 1.19
N TYR A 58 16.67 10.21 1.37
CA TYR A 58 16.26 10.80 2.63
C TYR A 58 14.90 10.26 3.10
N TYR A 59 13.92 10.23 2.21
CA TYR A 59 12.55 9.74 2.48
C TYR A 59 12.38 8.23 2.23
N ASN A 60 13.47 7.51 1.90
CA ASN A 60 13.43 6.07 1.60
C ASN A 60 12.35 5.70 0.56
N ILE A 61 12.19 6.53 -0.46
CA ILE A 61 11.18 6.34 -1.50
C ILE A 61 11.56 5.13 -2.36
N LYS A 62 10.73 4.09 -2.31
CA LYS A 62 10.88 2.90 -3.13
C LYS A 62 9.97 2.99 -4.34
N SER A 63 10.53 2.73 -5.52
CA SER A 63 9.72 2.54 -6.72
C SER A 63 8.99 1.20 -6.66
N ASP A 64 7.73 1.20 -7.04
CA ASP A 64 6.93 -0.02 -7.19
C ASP A 64 6.15 0.06 -8.52
N TYR A 65 5.51 -1.02 -8.93
CA TYR A 65 4.69 -1.08 -10.13
C TYR A 65 3.26 -1.37 -9.74
N VAL A 66 2.34 -0.61 -10.31
CA VAL A 66 0.90 -0.86 -10.22
C VAL A 66 0.45 -1.39 -11.56
N LEU A 67 -0.17 -2.55 -11.55
CA LEU A 67 -0.74 -3.18 -12.72
C LEU A 67 -2.26 -3.13 -12.59
N GLU A 68 -2.92 -2.48 -13.54
CA GLU A 68 -4.36 -2.54 -13.69
C GLU A 68 -4.71 -3.80 -14.50
N VAL A 69 -5.49 -4.69 -13.89
CA VAL A 69 -5.84 -5.98 -14.48
C VAL A 69 -7.36 -6.07 -14.61
N ASP A 70 -7.84 -6.21 -15.82
CA ASP A 70 -9.26 -6.44 -16.10
C ASP A 70 -9.61 -7.92 -15.88
N ILE A 71 -10.48 -8.17 -14.92
CA ILE A 71 -10.95 -9.51 -14.56
C ILE A 71 -12.37 -9.71 -15.06
N THR A 72 -12.56 -10.72 -15.86
CA THR A 72 -13.91 -11.06 -16.38
C THR A 72 -14.84 -11.54 -15.26
N PRO A 73 -16.16 -11.31 -15.35
CA PRO A 73 -17.12 -11.62 -14.25
C PRO A 73 -17.15 -13.08 -13.80
N ASN A 74 -16.77 -14.01 -14.68
CA ASN A 74 -16.71 -15.44 -14.39
C ASN A 74 -15.45 -15.88 -13.62
N ARG A 75 -14.54 -14.93 -13.31
CA ARG A 75 -13.24 -15.20 -12.66
C ARG A 75 -13.14 -14.50 -11.30
N ALA A 76 -14.18 -14.60 -10.48
CA ALA A 76 -14.17 -14.08 -9.12
C ALA A 76 -12.98 -14.59 -8.27
N ASP A 77 -12.47 -15.79 -8.59
CA ASP A 77 -11.29 -16.39 -7.98
C ASP A 77 -9.99 -15.61 -8.26
N ALA A 78 -9.98 -14.75 -9.27
CA ALA A 78 -8.80 -13.96 -9.66
C ALA A 78 -8.85 -12.50 -9.14
N CYS A 79 -9.90 -12.09 -8.43
CA CYS A 79 -10.10 -10.73 -7.94
C CYS A 79 -9.20 -10.35 -6.73
N SER A 80 -7.98 -10.84 -6.65
CA SER A 80 -7.00 -10.51 -5.62
C SER A 80 -5.59 -10.69 -6.14
N HIS A 81 -4.60 -10.14 -5.42
CA HIS A 81 -3.19 -10.35 -5.78
C HIS A 81 -2.86 -11.85 -5.87
N TYR A 82 -3.33 -12.64 -4.92
CA TYR A 82 -3.10 -14.08 -4.93
C TYR A 82 -3.82 -14.78 -6.09
N GLY A 83 -5.03 -14.33 -6.42
CA GLY A 83 -5.78 -14.84 -7.56
C GLY A 83 -5.06 -14.61 -8.88
N VAL A 84 -4.60 -13.38 -9.13
CA VAL A 84 -3.78 -13.05 -10.31
C VAL A 84 -2.45 -13.80 -10.31
N ALA A 85 -1.81 -13.94 -9.14
CA ALA A 85 -0.56 -14.69 -9.01
C ALA A 85 -0.72 -16.17 -9.38
N ARG A 86 -1.87 -16.79 -9.07
CA ARG A 86 -2.19 -18.18 -9.49
C ARG A 86 -2.25 -18.30 -11.01
N ASP A 87 -2.91 -17.37 -11.68
CA ASP A 87 -3.02 -17.38 -13.13
C ASP A 87 -1.66 -17.17 -13.79
N LEU A 88 -0.89 -16.20 -13.29
CA LEU A 88 0.48 -15.97 -13.75
C LEU A 88 1.37 -17.17 -13.52
N TYR A 89 1.28 -17.83 -12.36
CA TYR A 89 2.00 -19.05 -12.05
C TYR A 89 1.68 -20.16 -13.06
N ALA A 90 0.39 -20.39 -13.31
CA ALA A 90 -0.05 -21.39 -14.29
C ALA A 90 0.50 -21.11 -15.70
N TYR A 91 0.43 -19.84 -16.13
CA TYR A 91 0.99 -19.42 -17.41
C TYR A 91 2.50 -19.66 -17.49
N LEU A 92 3.25 -19.27 -16.46
CA LEU A 92 4.71 -19.43 -16.46
C LEU A 92 5.12 -20.91 -16.53
N ILE A 93 4.49 -21.78 -15.74
CA ILE A 93 4.78 -23.22 -15.75
C ILE A 93 4.46 -23.83 -17.11
N GLN A 94 3.30 -23.50 -17.70
CA GLN A 94 2.94 -23.98 -19.03
C GLN A 94 3.92 -23.56 -20.13
N ASN A 95 4.57 -22.42 -19.97
CA ASN A 95 5.59 -21.92 -20.91
C ASN A 95 7.02 -22.32 -20.53
N GLY A 96 7.20 -23.35 -19.68
CA GLY A 96 8.51 -23.88 -19.29
C GLY A 96 9.36 -22.94 -18.46
N LYS A 97 8.74 -21.93 -17.82
CA LYS A 97 9.41 -21.03 -16.90
C LYS A 97 9.39 -21.59 -15.48
N GLN A 98 10.45 -21.33 -14.73
CA GLN A 98 10.44 -21.63 -13.31
C GLN A 98 9.70 -20.53 -12.56
N ALA A 99 8.77 -20.92 -11.71
CA ALA A 99 8.03 -20.02 -10.83
C ALA A 99 7.67 -20.74 -9.53
N THR A 100 7.48 -19.97 -8.47
CA THR A 100 7.00 -20.47 -7.18
C THR A 100 5.83 -19.64 -6.73
N LEU A 101 4.71 -20.30 -6.43
CA LEU A 101 3.55 -19.66 -5.82
C LEU A 101 3.59 -19.92 -4.31
N GLN A 102 3.62 -18.84 -3.52
CA GLN A 102 3.66 -18.94 -2.06
C GLN A 102 2.40 -18.32 -1.48
N ARG A 103 1.82 -19.00 -0.52
CA ARG A 103 0.79 -18.45 0.37
C ARG A 103 1.39 -18.30 1.77
N PRO A 104 1.14 -17.20 2.48
CA PRO A 104 1.59 -17.08 3.86
C PRO A 104 1.10 -18.27 4.70
N SER A 105 2.00 -18.85 5.50
CA SER A 105 1.64 -19.91 6.43
C SER A 105 0.74 -19.37 7.53
N VAL A 106 -0.24 -20.17 7.92
CA VAL A 106 -1.11 -19.94 9.09
C VAL A 106 -0.73 -20.82 10.28
N ASP A 107 0.33 -21.58 10.18
CA ASP A 107 0.76 -22.56 11.21
C ASP A 107 1.14 -21.89 12.54
N GLY A 108 1.48 -20.60 12.49
CA GLY A 108 1.76 -19.78 13.66
C GLY A 108 0.51 -19.34 14.42
N PHE A 109 -0.70 -19.53 13.86
CA PHE A 109 -1.94 -19.15 14.53
C PHE A 109 -2.22 -20.11 15.69
N LYS A 110 -2.38 -19.54 16.88
CA LYS A 110 -2.74 -20.29 18.10
C LYS A 110 -3.78 -19.52 18.88
N VAL A 111 -4.78 -20.23 19.37
CA VAL A 111 -5.67 -19.69 20.40
C VAL A 111 -4.93 -19.76 21.74
N GLU A 112 -4.59 -18.62 22.31
CA GLU A 112 -3.80 -18.54 23.54
C GLU A 112 -4.63 -18.87 24.79
N ASN A 113 -5.91 -18.50 24.79
CA ASN A 113 -6.82 -18.75 25.89
C ASN A 113 -8.29 -18.71 25.41
N HIS A 114 -9.22 -19.06 26.29
CA HIS A 114 -10.65 -19.05 26.05
C HIS A 114 -11.43 -18.11 26.98
N ASP A 115 -10.77 -17.06 27.50
CA ASP A 115 -11.35 -16.17 28.50
C ASP A 115 -12.52 -15.34 27.97
N LEU A 116 -12.49 -15.03 26.66
CA LEU A 116 -13.49 -14.23 25.98
C LEU A 116 -14.05 -15.00 24.78
N ASN A 117 -14.94 -15.92 25.06
CA ASN A 117 -15.61 -16.67 24.00
C ASN A 117 -16.70 -15.82 23.35
N ILE A 118 -16.79 -15.89 22.01
CA ILE A 118 -17.89 -15.38 21.23
C ILE A 118 -18.73 -16.60 20.81
N GLU A 119 -20.01 -16.59 21.19
CA GLU A 119 -20.95 -17.60 20.68
C GLU A 119 -21.27 -17.29 19.23
N VAL A 120 -21.05 -18.25 18.34
CA VAL A 120 -21.41 -18.17 16.93
C VAL A 120 -22.58 -19.08 16.67
N LYS A 121 -23.73 -18.51 16.29
CA LYS A 121 -24.92 -19.23 15.88
C LYS A 121 -25.26 -18.90 14.42
N VAL A 122 -25.23 -19.90 13.56
CA VAL A 122 -25.65 -19.76 12.17
C VAL A 122 -27.11 -20.16 12.07
N GLU A 123 -27.99 -19.19 11.82
CA GLU A 123 -29.44 -19.42 11.72
C GLU A 123 -29.86 -19.96 10.36
N ASN A 124 -29.14 -19.59 9.30
CA ASN A 124 -29.39 -20.08 7.95
C ASN A 124 -28.09 -20.66 7.37
N SER A 125 -27.95 -21.97 7.45
CA SER A 125 -26.78 -22.71 6.98
C SER A 125 -26.64 -22.76 5.44
N GLU A 126 -27.75 -22.56 4.71
CA GLU A 126 -27.70 -22.46 3.25
C GLU A 126 -27.10 -21.14 2.79
N ALA A 127 -27.51 -20.03 3.41
CA ALA A 127 -26.99 -18.71 3.09
C ALA A 127 -25.57 -18.46 3.68
N CYS A 128 -25.27 -19.07 4.82
CA CYS A 128 -23.98 -18.94 5.50
C CYS A 128 -23.50 -20.32 5.97
N PRO A 129 -22.86 -21.10 5.10
CA PRO A 129 -22.45 -22.46 5.42
C PRO A 129 -21.34 -22.54 6.47
N HIS A 130 -20.56 -21.47 6.63
CA HIS A 130 -19.47 -21.41 7.60
C HIS A 130 -19.25 -19.99 8.12
N TYR A 131 -19.09 -19.84 9.41
CA TYR A 131 -18.69 -18.60 10.06
C TYR A 131 -17.71 -18.89 11.21
N ALA A 132 -16.66 -18.11 11.32
CA ALA A 132 -15.67 -18.24 12.40
C ALA A 132 -15.46 -16.88 13.08
N GLY A 133 -15.35 -16.89 14.39
CA GLY A 133 -15.07 -15.71 15.20
C GLY A 133 -13.83 -15.92 16.08
N VAL A 134 -13.01 -14.89 16.18
CA VAL A 134 -11.85 -14.86 17.08
C VAL A 134 -11.86 -13.55 17.85
N THR A 135 -11.73 -13.65 19.17
CA THR A 135 -11.55 -12.46 20.01
C THR A 135 -10.06 -12.14 20.15
N VAL A 136 -9.70 -10.91 19.83
CA VAL A 136 -8.34 -10.40 20.04
C VAL A 136 -8.38 -9.29 21.08
N LYS A 137 -7.61 -9.43 22.16
CA LYS A 137 -7.49 -8.40 23.21
C LYS A 137 -6.10 -7.77 23.24
N GLY A 138 -5.98 -6.60 23.87
CA GLY A 138 -4.71 -5.88 23.98
C GLY A 138 -4.32 -5.13 22.71
N VAL A 139 -5.25 -4.95 21.77
CA VAL A 139 -5.00 -4.19 20.54
C VAL A 139 -4.99 -2.69 20.83
N THR A 140 -3.92 -2.01 20.44
CA THR A 140 -3.87 -0.55 20.44
C THR A 140 -4.14 -0.05 19.02
N VAL A 141 -5.24 0.67 18.85
CA VAL A 141 -5.56 1.31 17.58
C VAL A 141 -4.62 2.50 17.38
N LYS A 142 -3.88 2.49 16.27
CA LYS A 142 -2.91 3.52 15.90
C LYS A 142 -2.72 3.54 14.39
N GLU A 143 -1.92 4.48 13.90
CA GLU A 143 -1.51 4.46 12.50
C GLU A 143 -0.85 3.14 12.12
N SER A 144 -1.14 2.69 10.90
CA SER A 144 -0.51 1.51 10.32
C SER A 144 0.98 1.73 10.12
N PRO A 145 1.80 0.67 10.19
CA PRO A 145 3.19 0.78 9.80
C PRO A 145 3.32 1.21 8.33
N GLU A 146 4.36 1.96 8.04
CA GLU A 146 4.58 2.59 6.73
C GLU A 146 4.45 1.62 5.54
N TRP A 147 4.98 0.41 5.68
CA TRP A 147 4.89 -0.59 4.61
C TRP A 147 3.44 -0.93 4.23
N LEU A 148 2.53 -1.00 5.23
CA LEU A 148 1.12 -1.30 5.00
C LEU A 148 0.40 -0.10 4.37
N GLN A 149 0.66 1.10 4.89
CA GLN A 149 0.14 2.33 4.30
C GLN A 149 0.54 2.47 2.83
N ASN A 150 1.83 2.24 2.52
CA ASN A 150 2.35 2.36 1.16
C ASN A 150 1.71 1.34 0.21
N LYS A 151 1.50 0.09 0.64
CA LYS A 151 0.81 -0.91 -0.16
C LYS A 151 -0.64 -0.53 -0.48
N LEU A 152 -1.35 0.03 0.49
CA LEU A 152 -2.72 0.50 0.29
C LEU A 152 -2.79 1.73 -0.62
N ARG A 153 -1.91 2.71 -0.42
CA ARG A 153 -1.85 3.90 -1.28
C ARG A 153 -1.58 3.56 -2.74
N LEU A 154 -0.71 2.58 -3.01
CA LEU A 154 -0.40 2.13 -4.38
C LEU A 154 -1.62 1.62 -5.15
N ILE A 155 -2.61 1.07 -4.44
CA ILE A 155 -3.86 0.58 -5.05
C ILE A 155 -5.02 1.58 -4.88
N GLY A 156 -4.73 2.84 -4.51
CA GLY A 156 -5.74 3.88 -4.35
C GLY A 156 -6.56 3.82 -3.07
N VAL A 157 -6.20 2.97 -2.11
CA VAL A 157 -6.88 2.84 -0.82
C VAL A 157 -6.23 3.77 0.21
N ARG A 158 -7.02 4.67 0.80
CA ARG A 158 -6.54 5.58 1.84
C ARG A 158 -6.34 4.83 3.16
N PRO A 159 -5.14 4.86 3.76
CA PRO A 159 -4.91 4.31 5.10
C PRO A 159 -5.73 5.06 6.17
N ILE A 160 -6.22 4.35 7.17
CA ILE A 160 -7.03 4.89 8.28
C ILE A 160 -6.37 4.57 9.63
N ASN A 161 -6.24 3.30 9.95
CA ASN A 161 -5.56 2.80 11.15
C ASN A 161 -5.23 1.31 10.98
N ASN A 162 -4.38 0.80 11.85
CA ASN A 162 -3.87 -0.56 11.77
C ASN A 162 -4.94 -1.66 11.73
N VAL A 163 -6.10 -1.45 12.33
CA VAL A 163 -7.19 -2.45 12.33
C VAL A 163 -7.91 -2.47 10.98
N VAL A 164 -8.34 -1.30 10.51
CA VAL A 164 -9.04 -1.16 9.23
C VAL A 164 -8.12 -1.50 8.06
N ASP A 165 -6.88 -1.07 8.12
CA ASP A 165 -5.92 -1.26 7.04
C ASP A 165 -5.53 -2.73 6.86
N ILE A 166 -5.45 -3.51 7.95
CA ILE A 166 -5.24 -4.96 7.87
C ILE A 166 -6.39 -5.63 7.12
N THR A 167 -7.64 -5.27 7.40
CA THR A 167 -8.79 -5.85 6.71
C THR A 167 -8.78 -5.51 5.22
N ASN A 168 -8.51 -4.24 4.86
CA ASN A 168 -8.37 -3.83 3.48
C ASN A 168 -7.21 -4.57 2.79
N TYR A 169 -6.08 -4.68 3.46
CA TYR A 169 -4.93 -5.41 2.91
C TYR A 169 -5.27 -6.88 2.61
N ILE A 170 -5.95 -7.57 3.53
CA ILE A 170 -6.31 -8.98 3.37
C ILE A 170 -7.29 -9.16 2.20
N VAL A 171 -8.31 -8.30 2.08
CA VAL A 171 -9.25 -8.33 0.96
C VAL A 171 -8.53 -8.20 -0.39
N HIS A 172 -7.64 -7.23 -0.53
CA HIS A 172 -6.90 -7.04 -1.80
C HIS A 172 -5.81 -8.09 -2.03
N ALA A 173 -5.25 -8.66 -0.98
CA ALA A 173 -4.21 -9.68 -1.11
C ALA A 173 -4.76 -11.08 -1.43
N PHE A 174 -5.91 -11.45 -0.85
CA PHE A 174 -6.39 -12.85 -0.89
C PHE A 174 -7.85 -13.01 -1.37
N GLY A 175 -8.64 -11.95 -1.39
CA GLY A 175 -10.05 -11.97 -1.77
C GLY A 175 -11.00 -11.98 -0.60
#